data_0d69a7d95a7e67cccc3daa680896b9e3
#
_entry.id   0d69a7d95a7e67cccc3daa680896b9e3
#
_cell.length_a   1.000
_cell.length_b   1.000
_cell.length_c   1.000
_cell.angle_alpha   90.00
_cell.angle_beta   90.00
_cell.angle_gamma   90.00
#
_symmetry.space_group_name_H-M   'P 1'
#
loop_
_entity.id
_entity.type
_entity.pdbx_description
1 polymer ?
#
loop_
_entity_poly.entity_id
_entity_poly.type
_entity_poly.pdbx_seq_one_letter_code
_entity_poly.pdbx_strand_id
1 'polypeptide(L)'
;MKIIKNLFALCILFLFMSGCNETQKQSDKKSNFKTEFKGKIAKTYEESVEAWPEKKRPPKGAPNLIVFLLDDVGFAQVGSFGGLIETPNIDKLADEGLRYNNFHTTALCSPSRATLMAGRNPHMIGLGSHALTAMGFPGYNAIVPSSAKSVANYLEEEGYVNYALGKWDHTPLYEVSQVGPFDRWPSDEGFAHSY
;
A
#
# COMPACT_ATOMS: atom_id res chain seq x y z
N MET A 1 -29.92 18.30 54.95
CA MET A 1 -29.61 18.97 53.68
C MET A 1 -28.10 19.22 53.45
N LYS A 2 -27.25 19.25 54.44
CA LYS A 2 -25.78 19.38 54.23
C LYS A 2 -25.05 18.08 53.83
N ILE A 3 -25.55 16.90 54.24
CA ILE A 3 -24.90 15.61 53.99
C ILE A 3 -25.05 15.20 52.51
N ILE A 4 -26.18 15.51 51.84
CA ILE A 4 -26.43 15.16 50.44
C ILE A 4 -25.56 15.99 49.48
N LYS A 5 -25.24 17.23 49.83
CA LYS A 5 -24.34 18.09 49.03
C LYS A 5 -22.90 17.59 48.99
N ASN A 6 -22.42 17.01 50.11
CA ASN A 6 -21.06 16.48 50.17
C ASN A 6 -20.93 15.13 49.44
N LEU A 7 -21.99 14.32 49.39
CA LEU A 7 -21.99 13.06 48.61
C LEU A 7 -21.95 13.32 47.10
N PHE A 8 -22.66 14.36 46.64
CA PHE A 8 -22.67 14.73 45.23
C PHE A 8 -21.32 15.30 44.75
N ALA A 9 -20.64 16.09 45.62
CA ALA A 9 -19.31 16.60 45.32
C ALA A 9 -18.23 15.50 45.28
N LEU A 10 -18.38 14.44 46.10
CA LEU A 10 -17.45 13.31 46.11
C LEU A 10 -17.66 12.40 44.90
N CYS A 11 -18.87 12.21 44.42
CA CYS A 11 -19.14 11.47 43.18
C CYS A 11 -18.63 12.17 41.89
N ILE A 12 -18.68 13.50 41.85
CA ILE A 12 -18.16 14.28 40.74
C ILE A 12 -16.62 14.23 40.70
N LEU A 13 -15.96 14.21 41.87
CA LEU A 13 -14.50 14.08 41.93
C LEU A 13 -13.99 12.69 41.48
N PHE A 14 -14.78 11.63 41.73
CA PHE A 14 -14.46 10.27 41.27
C PHE A 14 -14.67 10.08 39.76
N LEU A 15 -15.59 10.79 39.15
CA LEU A 15 -15.84 10.73 37.70
C LEU A 15 -14.74 11.41 36.86
N PHE A 16 -14.00 12.34 37.43
CA PHE A 16 -12.87 12.99 36.76
C PHE A 16 -11.54 12.23 36.85
N MET A 17 -11.41 11.22 37.71
CA MET A 17 -10.19 10.41 37.82
C MET A 17 -10.20 9.14 36.99
N SER A 18 -11.33 8.78 36.36
CA SER A 18 -11.44 7.58 35.48
C SER A 18 -11.17 7.86 33.99
N GLY A 19 -10.78 9.07 33.66
CA GLY A 19 -10.65 9.53 32.27
C GLY A 19 -9.24 9.82 31.81
N CYS A 20 -8.24 8.98 32.15
CA CYS A 20 -6.92 9.06 31.52
C CYS A 20 -6.15 7.75 31.73
N ASN A 21 -6.49 6.74 30.97
CA ASN A 21 -5.57 5.62 30.68
C ASN A 21 -6.01 4.84 29.43
N GLU A 22 -6.33 5.53 28.33
CA GLU A 22 -6.09 4.96 27.03
C GLU A 22 -4.67 5.34 26.62
N THR A 23 -3.73 4.55 27.11
CA THR A 23 -2.41 4.49 26.51
C THR A 23 -2.64 4.04 25.07
N GLN A 24 -2.64 4.99 24.11
CA GLN A 24 -2.40 4.65 22.72
C GLN A 24 -1.16 3.75 22.72
N LYS A 25 -1.39 2.46 22.50
CA LYS A 25 -0.35 1.57 22.03
C LYS A 25 0.01 2.08 20.64
N GLN A 26 0.86 3.09 20.62
CA GLN A 26 1.68 3.37 19.45
C GLN A 26 2.36 2.05 19.13
N SER A 27 1.93 1.44 18.06
CA SER A 27 2.55 0.26 17.52
C SER A 27 3.96 0.70 17.13
N ASP A 28 4.89 0.57 18.07
CA ASP A 28 6.31 0.56 17.76
C ASP A 28 6.51 -0.61 16.78
N LYS A 29 6.39 -0.33 15.50
CA LYS A 29 7.08 -1.09 14.45
C LYS A 29 8.58 -0.90 14.71
N LYS A 30 9.08 -1.47 15.82
CA LYS A 30 10.49 -1.77 15.93
C LYS A 30 10.80 -2.66 14.75
N SER A 31 11.41 -2.09 13.73
CA SER A 31 12.12 -2.88 12.73
C SER A 31 13.08 -3.77 13.51
N ASN A 32 12.71 -5.03 13.72
CA ASN A 32 13.59 -6.04 14.27
C ASN A 32 14.67 -6.35 13.22
N PHE A 33 15.43 -5.35 12.79
CA PHE A 33 16.71 -5.53 12.13
C PHE A 33 17.75 -6.00 13.14
N LYS A 34 17.48 -7.13 13.80
CA LYS A 34 18.53 -7.94 14.39
C LYS A 34 18.97 -8.97 13.37
N THR A 35 19.44 -8.54 12.21
CA THR A 35 20.36 -9.37 11.46
C THR A 35 21.66 -9.37 12.23
N GLU A 36 21.97 -10.50 12.83
CA GLU A 36 23.26 -10.72 13.49
C GLU A 36 24.37 -10.40 12.49
N PHE A 37 25.24 -9.46 12.81
CA PHE A 37 26.34 -9.10 11.93
C PHE A 37 27.27 -10.30 11.76
N LYS A 38 27.32 -10.85 10.57
CA LYS A 38 28.10 -12.05 10.23
C LYS A 38 29.57 -11.78 9.91
N GLY A 39 29.99 -10.50 9.98
CA GLY A 39 31.37 -10.09 9.75
C GLY A 39 32.21 -10.08 11.01
N LYS A 40 33.40 -9.51 10.93
CA LYS A 40 34.31 -9.31 12.03
C LYS A 40 34.67 -7.85 12.17
N ILE A 41 34.41 -7.25 13.33
CA ILE A 41 34.87 -5.91 13.67
C ILE A 41 36.15 -6.05 14.48
N ALA A 42 37.28 -5.60 13.91
CA ALA A 42 38.59 -5.61 14.56
C ALA A 42 39.02 -4.18 14.93
N LYS A 43 40.25 -4.02 15.43
CA LYS A 43 40.79 -2.70 15.81
C LYS A 43 41.14 -1.84 14.60
N THR A 44 41.48 -2.46 13.48
CA THR A 44 41.83 -1.81 12.23
C THR A 44 40.91 -2.26 11.10
N TYR A 45 40.87 -1.51 10.01
CA TYR A 45 40.07 -1.87 8.83
C TYR A 45 40.60 -3.13 8.16
N GLU A 46 41.93 -3.26 8.07
CA GLU A 46 42.61 -4.38 7.42
C GLU A 46 42.35 -5.72 8.12
N GLU A 47 42.10 -5.69 9.42
CA GLU A 47 41.78 -6.88 10.22
C GLU A 47 40.27 -7.16 10.29
N SER A 48 39.46 -6.24 9.82
CA SER A 48 37.98 -6.33 9.81
C SER A 48 37.51 -7.08 8.58
N VAL A 49 36.37 -7.77 8.72
CA VAL A 49 35.72 -8.50 7.62
C VAL A 49 34.31 -7.96 7.45
N GLU A 50 34.01 -7.41 6.30
CA GLU A 50 32.66 -6.92 5.97
C GLU A 50 31.67 -8.11 5.86
N ALA A 51 30.43 -7.87 6.23
CA ALA A 51 29.33 -8.75 5.94
C ALA A 51 28.11 -7.94 5.57
N TRP A 52 27.71 -8.04 4.33
CA TRP A 52 26.49 -7.42 3.83
C TRP A 52 25.30 -8.34 4.08
N PRO A 53 24.12 -7.81 4.44
CA PRO A 53 22.91 -8.60 4.53
C PRO A 53 22.62 -9.31 3.22
N GLU A 54 22.34 -10.58 3.28
CA GLU A 54 21.89 -11.34 2.13
C GLU A 54 20.52 -10.83 1.70
N LYS A 55 20.43 -10.36 0.46
CA LYS A 55 19.12 -10.00 -0.13
C LYS A 55 18.43 -11.29 -0.57
N LYS A 56 17.19 -11.50 -0.10
CA LYS A 56 16.34 -12.56 -0.64
C LYS A 56 16.20 -12.33 -2.15
N ARG A 57 16.25 -13.40 -2.91
CA ARG A 57 16.06 -13.39 -4.36
C ARG A 57 14.95 -14.35 -4.72
N PRO A 58 14.17 -14.08 -5.77
CA PRO A 58 13.16 -15.02 -6.23
C PRO A 58 13.83 -16.34 -6.67
N PRO A 59 13.09 -17.46 -6.73
CA PRO A 59 13.58 -18.74 -7.20
C PRO A 59 14.23 -18.64 -8.58
N LYS A 60 15.24 -19.48 -8.83
CA LYS A 60 15.87 -19.51 -10.17
C LYS A 60 14.84 -19.86 -11.23
N GLY A 61 14.76 -19.02 -12.28
CA GLY A 61 13.78 -19.17 -13.35
C GLY A 61 12.42 -18.53 -13.10
N ALA A 62 12.25 -17.85 -11.97
CA ALA A 62 11.05 -17.06 -11.73
C ALA A 62 10.89 -15.96 -12.82
N PRO A 63 9.70 -15.79 -13.40
CA PRO A 63 9.46 -14.82 -14.45
C PRO A 63 9.47 -13.38 -13.92
N ASN A 64 9.79 -12.43 -14.78
CA ASN A 64 9.47 -11.02 -14.51
C ASN A 64 7.98 -10.77 -14.75
N LEU A 65 7.37 -9.92 -13.93
CA LEU A 65 5.99 -9.46 -14.11
C LEU A 65 6.00 -7.99 -14.48
N ILE A 66 5.31 -7.67 -15.58
CA ILE A 66 5.12 -6.28 -16.02
C ILE A 66 3.62 -6.05 -16.16
N VAL A 67 3.10 -5.02 -15.50
CA VAL A 67 1.70 -4.61 -15.60
C VAL A 67 1.64 -3.23 -16.23
N PHE A 68 1.02 -3.14 -17.41
CA PHE A 68 0.69 -1.87 -18.06
C PHE A 68 -0.76 -1.53 -17.76
N LEU A 69 -0.98 -0.50 -16.95
CA LEU A 69 -2.31 0.00 -16.65
C LEU A 69 -2.55 1.31 -17.39
N LEU A 70 -3.29 1.22 -18.45
CA LEU A 70 -3.67 2.38 -19.26
C LEU A 70 -4.74 3.18 -18.53
N ASP A 71 -4.59 4.51 -18.50
CA ASP A 71 -5.51 5.41 -17.81
C ASP A 71 -6.57 5.92 -18.80
N ASP A 72 -7.83 5.86 -18.39
CA ASP A 72 -9.00 6.29 -19.18
C ASP A 72 -9.11 5.66 -20.58
N VAL A 73 -8.63 4.43 -20.73
CA VAL A 73 -8.73 3.65 -21.99
C VAL A 73 -9.87 2.65 -21.89
N GLY A 74 -10.88 2.83 -22.74
CA GLY A 74 -12.01 1.94 -22.85
C GLY A 74 -11.71 0.70 -23.71
N PHE A 75 -12.57 -0.31 -23.60
CA PHE A 75 -12.43 -1.61 -24.25
C PHE A 75 -12.16 -1.52 -25.77
N ALA A 76 -12.90 -0.69 -26.48
CA ALA A 76 -12.80 -0.58 -27.94
C ALA A 76 -11.82 0.51 -28.42
N GLN A 77 -10.86 0.92 -27.61
CA GLN A 77 -9.89 1.96 -28.02
C GLN A 77 -8.58 1.39 -28.56
N VAL A 78 -8.21 0.17 -28.18
CA VAL A 78 -7.02 -0.52 -28.71
C VAL A 78 -7.35 -1.42 -29.90
N GLY A 79 -6.42 -1.58 -30.86
CA GLY A 79 -6.63 -2.30 -32.09
C GLY A 79 -7.08 -3.75 -31.91
N SER A 80 -6.51 -4.46 -30.93
CA SER A 80 -6.85 -5.85 -30.62
C SER A 80 -8.31 -6.08 -30.18
N PHE A 81 -9.05 -5.02 -29.85
CA PHE A 81 -10.48 -5.04 -29.54
C PHE A 81 -11.32 -4.23 -30.54
N GLY A 82 -10.79 -3.96 -31.74
CA GLY A 82 -11.51 -3.26 -32.82
C GLY A 82 -11.44 -1.74 -32.72
N GLY A 83 -10.51 -1.20 -31.95
CA GLY A 83 -10.25 0.26 -31.86
C GLY A 83 -9.69 0.82 -33.14
N LEU A 84 -9.91 2.12 -33.37
CA LEU A 84 -9.40 2.84 -34.53
C LEU A 84 -7.94 3.31 -34.36
N ILE A 85 -7.40 3.21 -33.15
CA ILE A 85 -6.03 3.60 -32.85
C ILE A 85 -5.12 2.42 -33.16
N GLU A 86 -4.08 2.66 -33.95
CA GLU A 86 -3.05 1.67 -34.21
C GLU A 86 -2.22 1.38 -32.98
N THR A 87 -2.28 0.16 -32.48
CA THR A 87 -1.56 -0.29 -31.28
C THR A 87 -0.76 -1.56 -31.55
N PRO A 88 0.21 -1.54 -32.51
CA PRO A 88 0.80 -2.76 -33.07
C PRO A 88 1.50 -3.64 -32.04
N ASN A 89 2.11 -3.05 -31.00
CA ASN A 89 2.77 -3.83 -29.97
C ASN A 89 1.79 -4.46 -28.97
N ILE A 90 0.68 -3.77 -28.67
CA ILE A 90 -0.40 -4.32 -27.83
C ILE A 90 -1.12 -5.42 -28.61
N ASP A 91 -1.37 -5.19 -29.88
CA ASP A 91 -2.04 -6.15 -30.79
C ASP A 91 -1.21 -7.43 -30.92
N LYS A 92 0.11 -7.29 -31.10
CA LYS A 92 1.03 -8.43 -31.12
C LYS A 92 0.99 -9.21 -29.80
N LEU A 93 1.01 -8.52 -28.66
CA LEU A 93 0.91 -9.17 -27.34
C LEU A 93 -0.41 -9.92 -27.19
N ALA A 94 -1.51 -9.34 -27.70
CA ALA A 94 -2.83 -9.95 -27.68
C ALA A 94 -2.93 -11.18 -28.58
N ASP A 95 -2.24 -11.18 -29.71
CA ASP A 95 -2.21 -12.32 -30.67
C ASP A 95 -1.35 -13.47 -30.15
N GLU A 96 -0.29 -13.18 -29.42
CA GLU A 96 0.61 -14.17 -28.81
C GLU A 96 0.15 -14.65 -27.42
N GLY A 97 -0.84 -13.99 -26.81
CA GLY A 97 -1.27 -14.20 -25.43
C GLY A 97 -2.75 -14.51 -25.27
N LEU A 98 -3.26 -14.22 -24.08
CA LEU A 98 -4.67 -14.36 -23.74
C LEU A 98 -5.36 -13.00 -23.80
N ARG A 99 -6.49 -12.94 -24.52
CA ARG A 99 -7.39 -11.79 -24.53
C ARG A 99 -8.64 -12.09 -23.72
N TYR A 100 -8.88 -11.28 -22.67
CA TYR A 100 -10.10 -11.35 -21.90
C TYR A 100 -11.13 -10.39 -22.49
N ASN A 101 -12.26 -10.91 -22.96
CA ASN A 101 -13.36 -10.13 -23.51
C ASN A 101 -14.47 -9.83 -22.48
N ASN A 102 -14.33 -10.33 -21.26
CA ASN A 102 -15.25 -10.11 -20.16
C ASN A 102 -14.45 -9.73 -18.90
N PHE A 103 -13.63 -8.69 -19.03
CA PHE A 103 -12.82 -8.14 -17.93
C PHE A 103 -13.41 -6.79 -17.51
N HIS A 104 -13.70 -6.65 -16.23
CA HIS A 104 -14.32 -5.45 -15.67
C HIS A 104 -13.40 -4.79 -14.65
N THR A 105 -13.39 -3.47 -14.67
CA THR A 105 -12.77 -2.60 -13.66
C THR A 105 -13.86 -1.79 -12.97
N THR A 106 -13.48 -0.98 -11.99
CA THR A 106 -14.40 0.04 -11.48
C THR A 106 -14.52 1.20 -12.48
N ALA A 107 -15.51 2.07 -12.28
CA ALA A 107 -15.72 3.22 -13.15
C ALA A 107 -14.70 4.36 -12.95
N LEU A 108 -13.80 4.26 -11.96
CA LEU A 108 -12.85 5.32 -11.57
C LEU A 108 -11.43 4.75 -11.43
N CYS A 109 -10.45 5.62 -11.66
CA CYS A 109 -9.03 5.27 -11.62
C CYS A 109 -8.55 4.82 -10.23
N SER A 110 -8.75 5.62 -9.17
CA SER A 110 -8.30 5.28 -7.82
C SER A 110 -8.83 3.93 -7.30
N PRO A 111 -10.14 3.65 -7.37
CA PRO A 111 -10.67 2.34 -6.97
C PRO A 111 -10.11 1.18 -7.81
N SER A 112 -9.97 1.36 -9.13
CA SER A 112 -9.43 0.32 -10.01
C SER A 112 -7.98 0.00 -9.68
N ARG A 113 -7.15 1.03 -9.46
CA ARG A 113 -5.74 0.88 -9.11
C ARG A 113 -5.56 0.18 -7.77
N ALA A 114 -6.27 0.63 -6.74
CA ALA A 114 -6.22 0.01 -5.43
C ALA A 114 -6.76 -1.43 -5.43
N THR A 115 -7.82 -1.71 -6.19
CA THR A 115 -8.36 -3.07 -6.36
C THR A 115 -7.35 -3.99 -7.04
N LEU A 116 -6.66 -3.50 -8.07
CA LEU A 116 -5.58 -4.25 -8.75
C LEU A 116 -4.47 -4.60 -7.77
N MET A 117 -4.05 -3.63 -6.95
CA MET A 117 -2.96 -3.83 -5.99
C MET A 117 -3.35 -4.77 -4.85
N ALA A 118 -4.54 -4.57 -4.26
CA ALA A 118 -4.96 -5.30 -3.07
C ALA A 118 -5.69 -6.62 -3.34
N GLY A 119 -6.15 -6.85 -4.59
CA GLY A 119 -6.97 -8.01 -4.95
C GLY A 119 -8.31 -8.07 -4.21
N ARG A 120 -8.86 -6.92 -3.79
CA ARG A 120 -10.07 -6.82 -2.98
C ARG A 120 -11.05 -5.81 -3.56
N ASN A 121 -12.34 -5.98 -3.23
CA ASN A 121 -13.36 -5.01 -3.59
C ASN A 121 -13.02 -3.61 -3.03
N PRO A 122 -13.15 -2.53 -3.82
CA PRO A 122 -12.74 -1.19 -3.42
C PRO A 122 -13.42 -0.67 -2.16
N HIS A 123 -14.68 -1.01 -1.93
CA HIS A 123 -15.40 -0.63 -0.69
C HIS A 123 -14.80 -1.30 0.55
N MET A 124 -14.24 -2.50 0.42
CA MET A 124 -13.59 -3.20 1.54
C MET A 124 -12.25 -2.57 1.93
N ILE A 125 -11.65 -1.82 1.03
CA ILE A 125 -10.35 -1.17 1.23
C ILE A 125 -10.44 0.36 1.29
N GLY A 126 -11.64 0.89 1.55
CA GLY A 126 -11.84 2.32 1.76
C GLY A 126 -11.94 3.16 0.48
N LEU A 127 -11.87 2.56 -0.70
CA LEU A 127 -11.83 3.22 -2.00
C LEU A 127 -13.07 2.96 -2.85
N GLY A 128 -14.26 3.02 -2.25
CA GLY A 128 -15.52 2.98 -2.98
C GLY A 128 -15.79 4.19 -3.87
N SER A 129 -14.98 5.26 -3.74
CA SER A 129 -14.95 6.43 -4.62
C SER A 129 -13.51 6.87 -4.90
N HIS A 130 -13.35 7.93 -5.69
CA HIS A 130 -12.03 8.49 -6.01
C HIS A 130 -11.32 9.01 -4.76
N ALA A 131 -10.00 8.81 -4.64
CA ALA A 131 -9.22 9.22 -3.46
C ALA A 131 -9.31 10.74 -3.18
N LEU A 132 -9.40 11.58 -4.23
CA LEU A 132 -9.55 13.04 -4.08
C LEU A 132 -10.92 13.46 -3.53
N THR A 133 -11.93 12.61 -3.62
CA THR A 133 -13.28 12.84 -3.11
C THR A 133 -13.59 11.97 -1.89
N ALA A 134 -12.56 11.58 -1.16
CA ALA A 134 -12.69 10.77 0.04
C ALA A 134 -13.59 11.45 1.08
N MET A 135 -14.42 10.65 1.71
CA MET A 135 -15.38 11.09 2.75
C MET A 135 -15.16 10.23 4.00
N GLY A 136 -15.37 10.79 5.19
CA GLY A 136 -15.14 10.13 6.47
C GLY A 136 -16.12 8.98 6.80
N PHE A 137 -16.53 8.20 5.79
CA PHE A 137 -17.42 7.06 5.96
C PHE A 137 -16.69 5.73 5.68
N PRO A 138 -17.08 4.63 6.34
CA PRO A 138 -16.55 3.32 6.05
C PRO A 138 -16.70 2.97 4.56
N GLY A 139 -15.62 2.49 3.94
CA GLY A 139 -15.59 2.16 2.52
C GLY A 139 -15.33 3.33 1.56
N TYR A 140 -15.25 4.60 2.06
CA TYR A 140 -15.13 5.79 1.22
C TYR A 140 -14.06 6.79 1.70
N ASN A 141 -13.27 6.41 2.67
CA ASN A 141 -12.30 7.30 3.32
C ASN A 141 -10.91 7.32 2.67
N ALA A 142 -10.72 6.56 1.60
CA ALA A 142 -9.45 6.34 0.91
C ALA A 142 -8.31 5.82 1.82
N ILE A 143 -8.64 5.22 2.97
CA ILE A 143 -7.67 4.64 3.88
C ILE A 143 -7.61 3.14 3.62
N VAL A 144 -6.65 2.70 2.82
CA VAL A 144 -6.38 1.27 2.63
C VAL A 144 -5.87 0.70 3.95
N PRO A 145 -6.55 -0.31 4.52
CA PRO A 145 -6.13 -0.88 5.79
C PRO A 145 -4.84 -1.71 5.62
N SER A 146 -3.96 -1.72 6.62
CA SER A 146 -2.71 -2.49 6.59
C SER A 146 -2.88 -3.99 6.41
N SER A 147 -4.09 -4.52 6.65
CA SER A 147 -4.46 -5.90 6.38
C SER A 147 -4.70 -6.20 4.88
N ALA A 148 -4.82 -5.17 4.06
CA ALA A 148 -4.97 -5.28 2.61
C ALA A 148 -3.62 -4.99 1.92
N LYS A 149 -2.64 -5.86 2.17
CA LYS A 149 -1.33 -5.78 1.54
C LYS A 149 -1.45 -5.76 0.01
N SER A 150 -0.59 -5.00 -0.62
CA SER A 150 -0.49 -4.97 -2.07
C SER A 150 0.16 -6.26 -2.61
N VAL A 151 -0.07 -6.56 -3.87
CA VAL A 151 0.61 -7.64 -4.57
C VAL A 151 2.14 -7.46 -4.52
N ALA A 152 2.63 -6.22 -4.53
CA ALA A 152 4.06 -5.94 -4.46
C ALA A 152 4.66 -6.31 -3.09
N ASN A 153 3.92 -6.17 -1.96
CA ASN A 153 4.39 -6.66 -0.68
C ASN A 153 4.60 -8.19 -0.69
N TYR A 154 3.68 -8.94 -1.29
CA TYR A 154 3.83 -10.40 -1.40
C TYR A 154 5.01 -10.79 -2.30
N LEU A 155 5.20 -10.09 -3.42
CA LEU A 155 6.33 -10.32 -4.31
C LEU A 155 7.67 -9.96 -3.65
N GLU A 156 7.71 -8.88 -2.86
CA GLU A 156 8.89 -8.52 -2.07
C GLU A 156 9.24 -9.60 -1.05
N GLU A 157 8.24 -10.16 -0.36
CA GLU A 157 8.42 -11.30 0.54
C GLU A 157 9.04 -12.52 -0.16
N GLU A 158 8.81 -12.67 -1.47
CA GLU A 158 9.42 -13.71 -2.32
C GLU A 158 10.75 -13.29 -2.99
N GLY A 159 11.24 -12.10 -2.67
CA GLY A 159 12.55 -11.60 -3.10
C GLY A 159 12.55 -10.85 -4.43
N TYR A 160 11.38 -10.50 -4.98
CA TYR A 160 11.28 -9.62 -6.12
C TYR A 160 11.62 -8.18 -5.73
N VAL A 161 12.16 -7.43 -6.69
CA VAL A 161 12.35 -5.97 -6.57
C VAL A 161 11.29 -5.31 -7.43
N ASN A 162 10.40 -4.58 -6.80
CA ASN A 162 9.24 -3.98 -7.45
C ASN A 162 9.48 -2.50 -7.77
N TYR A 163 8.97 -2.06 -8.90
CA TYR A 163 9.04 -0.69 -9.40
C TYR A 163 7.64 -0.19 -9.71
N ALA A 164 7.27 0.99 -9.23
CA ALA A 164 6.05 1.69 -9.60
C ALA A 164 6.42 2.90 -10.48
N LEU A 165 5.82 3.00 -11.65
CA LEU A 165 6.08 4.07 -12.60
C LEU A 165 4.76 4.73 -13.01
N GLY A 166 4.69 6.06 -12.95
CA GLY A 166 3.54 6.83 -13.38
C GLY A 166 2.49 7.03 -12.28
N LYS A 167 1.22 7.12 -12.70
CA LYS A 167 0.11 7.49 -11.83
C LYS A 167 -0.18 6.44 -10.76
N TRP A 168 -0.09 6.81 -9.48
CA TRP A 168 -0.43 5.98 -8.33
C TRP A 168 -1.91 6.10 -7.93
N ASP A 169 -2.37 7.30 -7.64
CA ASP A 169 -3.76 7.75 -7.55
C ASP A 169 -4.65 7.14 -6.45
N HIS A 170 -4.12 6.42 -5.50
CA HIS A 170 -4.93 5.88 -4.40
C HIS A 170 -4.44 6.24 -2.99
N THR A 171 -3.50 7.17 -2.90
CA THR A 171 -3.13 7.82 -1.65
C THR A 171 -4.20 8.87 -1.29
N PRO A 172 -4.72 8.90 -0.05
CA PRO A 172 -5.67 9.93 0.36
C PRO A 172 -5.05 11.33 0.29
N LEU A 173 -5.85 12.33 -0.08
CA LEU A 173 -5.37 13.69 -0.37
C LEU A 173 -4.56 14.30 0.79
N TYR A 174 -4.94 14.04 2.02
CA TYR A 174 -4.24 14.56 3.22
C TYR A 174 -2.89 13.88 3.50
N GLU A 175 -2.56 12.79 2.79
CA GLU A 175 -1.25 12.12 2.82
C GLU A 175 -0.38 12.46 1.59
N VAL A 176 -0.91 13.22 0.64
CA VAL A 176 -0.17 13.66 -0.54
C VAL A 176 0.66 14.90 -0.17
N SER A 177 1.72 14.71 0.57
CA SER A 177 2.60 15.78 1.02
C SER A 177 4.05 15.28 1.06
N GLN A 178 5.00 16.21 0.87
CA GLN A 178 6.44 15.90 0.92
C GLN A 178 6.93 15.54 2.33
N VAL A 179 6.14 15.80 3.35
CA VAL A 179 6.48 15.51 4.75
C VAL A 179 5.74 14.28 5.31
N GLY A 180 5.02 13.57 4.43
CA GLY A 180 4.25 12.37 4.82
C GLY A 180 2.90 12.68 5.47
N PRO A 181 2.26 11.68 6.07
CA PRO A 181 2.74 10.29 6.21
C PRO A 181 2.88 9.57 4.87
N PHE A 182 3.74 8.55 4.82
CA PHE A 182 4.05 7.80 3.58
C PHE A 182 3.45 6.39 3.57
N ASP A 183 2.60 6.07 4.53
CA ASP A 183 2.06 4.73 4.79
C ASP A 183 1.27 4.11 3.60
N ARG A 184 0.81 4.94 2.65
CA ARG A 184 0.05 4.54 1.46
C ARG A 184 0.68 5.03 0.17
N TRP A 185 1.97 5.28 0.25
CA TRP A 185 2.79 5.57 -0.91
C TRP A 185 3.39 4.26 -1.46
N PRO A 186 3.84 4.22 -2.72
CA PRO A 186 4.44 3.03 -3.28
C PRO A 186 5.55 2.42 -2.41
N SER A 187 6.34 3.27 -1.75
CA SER A 187 7.46 2.84 -0.90
C SER A 187 7.04 1.99 0.30
N ASP A 188 5.85 2.19 0.87
CA ASP A 188 5.34 1.37 1.98
C ASP A 188 4.48 0.20 1.47
N GLU A 189 4.11 0.22 0.20
CA GLU A 189 3.34 -0.83 -0.45
C GLU A 189 4.19 -1.85 -1.21
N GLY A 190 5.47 -2.00 -0.85
CA GLY A 190 6.36 -3.05 -1.37
C GLY A 190 7.12 -2.69 -2.65
N PHE A 191 7.16 -1.40 -3.03
CA PHE A 191 7.96 -0.94 -4.17
C PHE A 191 9.28 -0.33 -3.70
N ALA A 192 10.39 -0.89 -4.19
CA ALA A 192 11.73 -0.39 -3.89
C ALA A 192 12.01 0.97 -4.56
N HIS A 193 11.35 1.22 -5.69
CA HIS A 193 11.49 2.47 -6.46
C HIS A 193 10.15 2.90 -7.02
N SER A 194 9.92 4.23 -7.06
CA SER A 194 8.73 4.83 -7.67
C SER A 194 9.08 6.12 -8.40
N TYR A 195 8.37 6.38 -9.51
CA TYR A 195 8.47 7.58 -10.33
C TYR A 195 7.10 8.09 -10.72
#